data_a3b7337bb3c48c14e4366e68fb4030db
#
_entry.id   a3b7337bb3c48c14e4366e68fb4030db
#
_cell.length_a   1.000
_cell.length_b   1.000
_cell.length_c   1.000
_cell.angle_alpha   90.00
_cell.angle_beta   90.00
_cell.angle_gamma   90.00
#
_symmetry.space_group_name_H-M   'P 1'
#
loop_
_entity.id
_entity.type
_entity.pdbx_description
1 polymer ?
#
loop_
_entity_poly.entity_id
_entity_poly.type
_entity_poly.pdbx_seq_one_letter_code
_entity_poly.pdbx_strand_id
1 'polypeptide(L)'
;ASDVYKRQGMVILITAQAYAQNANARLTLTLRNATLKEFVKRIENSTGYSFIYGEEINISHKINLKVKDMPLHEILDLVFKDEPISYQFSERYILLQKKKKQKPVSRKFTISGYVTDGTSSETLIGTNIIESHQYQGTTTNPYGFYSITLPEGETELRFSYLGYATETHKFTLSQDTLLNIRMRGNAQLQEVVVVSDKAEAGTVATQMGSIEIPMVQIKNTPSILGEADVMKAIQLMPGVQAGVDGSAGLYIRGGSPDQNLILLDGTPVYNVDHMFGFFSVFTPEAIKKVTLFKSSFPARFGGRLSSVIDVRTNDGDMKKYHGTLSIGLLTSKINLEGPIVKDKTSFNISARRSYADLIAKPFMPDDEKYSYYFYDINAKINHKFSDRSRLYLSAYNGKDHFAADYDSNTDYKDGSKMNWGNTIISARWNYIFNNRLFSNTTVSYNNYLFDINAYTSNQYALGNDETFTNRYSSDYRSGINDWHYQIDFDYNLSLIHISEPTRRRG
;
A
#
# COMPACT_ATOMS: atom_id res chain seq x y z
N ALA A 1 16.73 -26.46 28.20
CA ALA A 1 16.41 -25.05 28.01
C ALA A 1 15.55 -24.45 29.15
N SER A 2 14.66 -25.23 29.76
CA SER A 2 13.78 -24.76 30.85
C SER A 2 14.53 -24.43 32.16
N ASP A 3 15.60 -25.15 32.51
CA ASP A 3 16.32 -24.98 33.78
C ASP A 3 17.29 -23.81 33.81
N VAL A 4 17.78 -23.38 32.63
CA VAL A 4 18.69 -22.22 32.52
C VAL A 4 17.91 -20.92 32.80
N TYR A 5 16.69 -20.82 32.28
CA TYR A 5 15.83 -19.63 32.50
C TYR A 5 15.32 -19.52 33.95
N LYS A 6 15.06 -20.65 34.60
CA LYS A 6 14.70 -20.65 36.02
C LYS A 6 15.86 -20.23 36.91
N ARG A 7 17.07 -20.66 36.60
CA ARG A 7 18.29 -20.21 37.33
C ARG A 7 18.63 -18.75 37.12
N GLN A 8 18.45 -18.22 35.89
CA GLN A 8 18.64 -16.80 35.61
C GLN A 8 17.57 -15.94 36.31
N GLY A 9 16.31 -16.36 36.29
CA GLY A 9 15.23 -15.68 37.04
C GLY A 9 15.46 -15.67 38.54
N MET A 10 15.99 -16.76 39.10
CA MET A 10 16.26 -16.87 40.54
C MET A 10 17.48 -16.02 40.95
N VAL A 11 18.52 -15.90 40.09
CA VAL A 11 19.66 -15.02 40.34
C VAL A 11 19.25 -13.54 40.27
N ILE A 12 18.37 -13.15 39.32
CA ILE A 12 17.83 -11.79 39.22
C ILE A 12 16.97 -11.46 40.46
N LEU A 13 16.15 -12.39 40.95
CA LEU A 13 15.34 -12.20 42.16
C LEU A 13 16.19 -12.09 43.44
N ILE A 14 17.28 -12.87 43.55
CA ILE A 14 18.18 -12.83 44.71
C ILE A 14 18.99 -11.54 44.70
N THR A 15 19.45 -11.07 43.50
CA THR A 15 20.13 -9.78 43.40
C THR A 15 19.20 -8.59 43.67
N ALA A 16 17.95 -8.64 43.20
CA ALA A 16 16.94 -7.61 43.50
C ALA A 16 16.63 -7.50 44.98
N GLN A 17 16.58 -8.59 45.71
CA GLN A 17 16.37 -8.60 47.19
C GLN A 17 17.59 -8.09 47.96
N ALA A 18 18.83 -8.37 47.53
CA ALA A 18 20.04 -7.86 48.13
C ALA A 18 20.21 -6.32 47.95
N TYR A 19 19.73 -5.77 46.84
CA TYR A 19 19.75 -4.31 46.60
C TYR A 19 18.67 -3.55 47.36
N ALA A 20 17.51 -4.17 47.62
CA ALA A 20 16.43 -3.57 48.40
C ALA A 20 16.81 -3.36 49.89
N GLN A 21 17.73 -4.12 50.43
CA GLN A 21 18.15 -4.00 51.84
C GLN A 21 18.96 -2.73 52.11
N ASN A 22 19.75 -2.20 51.17
CA ASN A 22 20.56 -1.00 51.38
C ASN A 22 19.77 0.30 51.19
N ALA A 23 18.73 0.34 50.37
CA ALA A 23 17.85 1.54 50.20
C ALA A 23 17.03 1.83 51.48
N ASN A 24 16.89 0.88 52.36
CA ASN A 24 16.21 0.97 53.66
C ASN A 24 17.20 1.30 54.82
N ALA A 25 18.44 1.63 54.53
CA ALA A 25 19.38 2.07 55.57
C ALA A 25 18.77 3.21 56.35
N ARG A 26 18.62 3.03 57.69
CA ARG A 26 18.01 4.03 58.56
C ARG A 26 19.09 4.96 59.10
N LEU A 27 18.86 6.25 59.01
CA LEU A 27 19.83 7.27 59.33
C LEU A 27 19.25 8.28 60.35
N THR A 28 20.12 8.78 61.22
CA THR A 28 19.83 9.89 62.08
C THR A 28 20.74 11.05 61.66
N LEU A 29 20.15 12.11 61.11
CA LEU A 29 20.88 13.26 60.55
C LEU A 29 20.29 14.58 61.07
N THR A 30 21.20 15.48 61.49
CA THR A 30 20.84 16.87 61.76
C THR A 30 21.76 17.78 60.96
N LEU A 31 21.16 18.51 60.04
CA LEU A 31 21.82 19.50 59.20
C LEU A 31 21.16 20.86 59.37
N ARG A 32 21.94 21.88 59.66
CA ARG A 32 21.46 23.26 59.77
C ARG A 32 22.23 24.12 58.78
N ASN A 33 21.52 24.67 57.78
CA ASN A 33 22.09 25.53 56.76
C ASN A 33 23.28 24.88 55.98
N ALA A 34 23.22 23.53 55.84
CA ALA A 34 24.26 22.75 55.18
C ALA A 34 24.03 22.78 53.65
N THR A 35 25.09 22.68 52.87
CA THR A 35 24.99 22.60 51.42
C THR A 35 24.56 21.21 50.98
N LEU A 36 23.94 21.08 49.77
CA LEU A 36 23.65 19.77 49.15
C LEU A 36 24.92 18.92 49.06
N LYS A 37 26.07 19.55 48.79
CA LYS A 37 27.38 18.88 48.78
C LYS A 37 27.72 18.23 50.11
N GLU A 38 27.47 18.93 51.24
CA GLU A 38 27.70 18.36 52.57
C GLU A 38 26.72 17.25 52.92
N PHE A 39 25.44 17.40 52.50
CA PHE A 39 24.43 16.37 52.64
C PHE A 39 24.86 15.09 51.89
N VAL A 40 25.19 15.19 50.58
CA VAL A 40 25.70 14.10 49.77
C VAL A 40 26.84 13.36 50.44
N LYS A 41 27.89 14.12 50.84
CA LYS A 41 29.06 13.55 51.49
C LYS A 41 28.75 12.82 52.81
N ARG A 42 27.76 13.26 53.58
CA ARG A 42 27.33 12.58 54.82
C ARG A 42 26.60 11.29 54.49
N ILE A 43 25.72 11.27 53.48
CA ILE A 43 25.04 10.06 53.07
C ILE A 43 26.04 9.04 52.52
N GLU A 44 26.98 9.44 51.68
CA GLU A 44 28.02 8.56 51.14
C GLU A 44 28.82 7.91 52.24
N ASN A 45 29.25 8.66 53.25
CA ASN A 45 30.03 8.14 54.37
C ASN A 45 29.22 7.20 55.28
N SER A 46 27.90 7.36 55.34
CA SER A 46 27.06 6.58 56.26
C SER A 46 26.43 5.35 55.64
N THR A 47 26.34 5.28 54.29
CA THR A 47 25.56 4.24 53.59
C THR A 47 26.39 3.46 52.54
N GLY A 48 27.56 3.96 52.16
CA GLY A 48 28.34 3.38 51.07
C GLY A 48 27.78 3.59 49.65
N TYR A 49 26.72 4.39 49.51
CA TYR A 49 26.27 4.88 48.21
C TYR A 49 27.17 6.03 47.74
N SER A 50 27.34 6.15 46.43
CA SER A 50 27.98 7.34 45.82
C SER A 50 26.97 8.09 44.96
N PHE A 51 26.98 9.41 45.03
CA PHE A 51 26.08 10.23 44.20
C PHE A 51 26.73 10.61 42.88
N ILE A 52 25.95 10.44 41.79
CA ILE A 52 26.33 10.88 40.44
C ILE A 52 25.37 12.03 40.06
N TYR A 53 25.90 13.17 39.66
CA TYR A 53 25.11 14.32 39.20
C TYR A 53 25.89 15.13 38.17
N GLY A 54 25.17 15.76 37.23
CA GLY A 54 25.74 16.65 36.24
C GLY A 54 25.92 18.08 36.74
N GLU A 55 26.58 18.91 35.94
CA GLU A 55 26.82 20.34 36.25
C GLU A 55 25.53 21.15 36.40
N GLU A 56 24.42 20.66 35.89
CA GLU A 56 23.09 21.29 35.98
C GLU A 56 22.48 21.23 37.39
N ILE A 57 23.03 20.45 38.33
CA ILE A 57 22.59 20.35 39.73
C ILE A 57 23.31 21.35 40.61
N ASN A 58 22.56 22.26 41.18
CA ASN A 58 23.14 23.24 42.10
C ASN A 58 23.48 22.61 43.47
N ILE A 59 24.73 22.17 43.60
CA ILE A 59 25.23 21.53 44.85
C ILE A 59 25.47 22.52 46.01
N SER A 60 25.41 23.82 45.78
CA SER A 60 25.55 24.87 46.81
C SER A 60 24.21 25.22 47.47
N HIS A 61 23.11 24.64 47.01
CA HIS A 61 21.79 24.79 47.61
C HIS A 61 21.82 24.40 49.08
N LYS A 62 21.17 25.20 49.96
CA LYS A 62 21.19 25.03 51.41
C LYS A 62 20.01 24.19 51.88
N ILE A 63 20.30 23.21 52.71
CA ILE A 63 19.34 22.24 53.24
C ILE A 63 19.29 22.36 54.76
N ASN A 64 18.08 22.32 55.29
CA ASN A 64 17.80 22.15 56.71
C ASN A 64 17.07 20.82 56.91
N LEU A 65 17.68 19.89 57.64
CA LEU A 65 17.14 18.58 57.85
C LEU A 65 17.38 18.10 59.27
N LYS A 66 16.31 17.63 59.94
CA LYS A 66 16.42 16.98 61.25
C LYS A 66 15.56 15.69 61.17
N VAL A 67 16.22 14.57 61.08
CA VAL A 67 15.58 13.23 60.97
C VAL A 67 16.23 12.30 62.02
N LYS A 68 15.42 11.40 62.59
CA LYS A 68 15.87 10.40 63.55
C LYS A 68 15.36 9.05 63.09
N ASP A 69 16.27 8.10 62.88
CA ASP A 69 15.98 6.72 62.51
C ASP A 69 15.04 6.60 61.32
N MET A 70 15.35 7.33 60.22
CA MET A 70 14.52 7.41 59.00
C MET A 70 15.18 6.68 57.85
N PRO A 71 14.42 5.92 57.00
CA PRO A 71 14.95 5.25 55.81
C PRO A 71 15.53 6.27 54.81
N LEU A 72 16.59 5.89 54.09
CA LEU A 72 17.29 6.74 53.14
C LEU A 72 16.37 7.28 52.03
N HIS A 73 15.47 6.46 51.48
CA HIS A 73 14.55 6.92 50.42
C HIS A 73 13.60 8.04 50.93
N GLU A 74 13.10 7.93 52.15
CA GLU A 74 12.23 8.94 52.77
C GLU A 74 13.03 10.26 53.03
N ILE A 75 14.30 10.12 53.39
CA ILE A 75 15.19 11.29 53.56
C ILE A 75 15.40 12.01 52.24
N LEU A 76 15.66 11.29 51.15
CA LEU A 76 15.81 11.83 49.82
C LEU A 76 14.50 12.46 49.32
N ASP A 77 13.36 11.81 49.56
CA ASP A 77 12.03 12.38 49.25
C ASP A 77 11.78 13.71 49.95
N LEU A 78 12.14 13.80 51.23
CA LEU A 78 12.02 15.04 52.00
C LEU A 78 12.93 16.15 51.47
N VAL A 79 14.18 15.81 51.16
CA VAL A 79 15.20 16.79 50.70
C VAL A 79 14.85 17.29 49.29
N PHE A 80 14.36 16.45 48.42
CA PHE A 80 14.07 16.79 47.03
C PHE A 80 12.59 17.07 46.73
N LYS A 81 11.73 17.15 47.77
CA LYS A 81 10.28 17.35 47.60
C LYS A 81 9.97 18.63 46.81
N ASP A 82 10.56 19.73 47.20
CA ASP A 82 10.32 21.07 46.62
C ASP A 82 11.41 21.50 45.62
N GLU A 83 12.36 20.60 45.35
CA GLU A 83 13.46 20.85 44.42
C GLU A 83 13.17 20.31 43.02
N PRO A 84 13.71 20.97 41.97
CA PRO A 84 13.60 20.50 40.59
C PRO A 84 14.55 19.34 40.32
N ILE A 85 14.79 18.46 41.31
CA ILE A 85 15.71 17.31 41.27
C ILE A 85 14.92 16.04 41.49
N SER A 86 15.17 15.04 40.66
CA SER A 86 14.74 13.65 40.85
C SER A 86 15.96 12.79 41.13
N TYR A 87 15.75 11.72 41.88
CA TYR A 87 16.80 10.74 42.16
C TYR A 87 16.40 9.34 41.71
N GLN A 88 17.38 8.52 41.40
CA GLN A 88 17.20 7.12 41.08
C GLN A 88 18.33 6.28 41.68
N PHE A 89 17.97 5.18 42.33
CA PHE A 89 18.95 4.20 42.80
C PHE A 89 19.40 3.30 41.65
N SER A 90 20.70 3.14 41.49
CA SER A 90 21.32 2.25 40.53
C SER A 90 22.53 1.58 41.17
N GLU A 91 22.37 0.33 41.58
CA GLU A 91 23.39 -0.46 42.29
C GLU A 91 23.95 0.28 43.53
N ARG A 92 25.19 0.76 43.47
CA ARG A 92 25.85 1.56 44.54
C ARG A 92 25.76 3.07 44.29
N TYR A 93 24.99 3.51 43.30
CA TYR A 93 24.91 4.91 42.94
C TYR A 93 23.51 5.47 43.15
N ILE A 94 23.46 6.72 43.52
CA ILE A 94 22.25 7.53 43.52
C ILE A 94 22.43 8.61 42.45
N LEU A 95 21.69 8.45 41.33
CA LEU A 95 21.73 9.45 40.27
C LEU A 95 20.79 10.59 40.58
N LEU A 96 21.33 11.81 40.59
CA LEU A 96 20.51 13.03 40.67
C LEU A 96 20.34 13.61 39.27
N GLN A 97 19.12 13.87 38.87
CA GLN A 97 18.76 14.45 37.59
C GLN A 97 17.80 15.63 37.80
N LYS A 98 17.92 16.64 36.95
CA LYS A 98 16.94 17.73 36.93
C LYS A 98 15.58 17.16 36.52
N LYS A 99 14.53 17.39 37.33
CA LYS A 99 13.15 17.04 36.96
C LYS A 99 12.84 17.68 35.61
N LYS A 100 12.67 16.88 34.55
CA LYS A 100 12.13 17.41 33.29
C LYS A 100 10.75 17.96 33.61
N LYS A 101 10.51 19.24 33.37
CA LYS A 101 9.16 19.80 33.41
C LYS A 101 8.32 18.90 32.50
N GLN A 102 7.40 18.13 33.07
CA GLN A 102 6.40 17.44 32.28
C GLN A 102 5.66 18.52 31.52
N LYS A 103 5.82 18.55 30.17
CA LYS A 103 4.94 19.35 29.34
C LYS A 103 3.51 18.88 29.69
N PRO A 104 2.58 19.84 29.93
CA PRO A 104 1.20 19.46 30.18
C PRO A 104 0.78 18.48 29.09
N VAL A 105 0.15 17.37 29.46
CA VAL A 105 -0.37 16.38 28.52
C VAL A 105 -1.43 17.10 27.68
N SER A 106 -1.03 17.61 26.52
CA SER A 106 -1.97 18.27 25.62
C SER A 106 -2.94 17.21 25.12
N ARG A 107 -4.22 17.52 25.14
CA ARG A 107 -5.25 16.68 24.52
C ARG A 107 -4.89 16.48 23.06
N LYS A 108 -5.17 15.31 22.52
CA LYS A 108 -4.93 14.99 21.11
C LYS A 108 -6.25 14.70 20.43
N PHE A 109 -6.38 15.25 19.24
CA PHE A 109 -7.57 15.04 18.39
C PHE A 109 -7.15 14.49 17.03
N THR A 110 -8.07 13.77 16.39
CA THR A 110 -7.82 13.11 15.11
C THR A 110 -8.56 13.85 13.99
N ILE A 111 -7.81 14.16 12.94
CA ILE A 111 -8.33 14.69 11.68
C ILE A 111 -8.31 13.55 10.68
N SER A 112 -9.42 13.33 9.99
CA SER A 112 -9.51 12.31 8.96
C SER A 112 -10.37 12.79 7.79
N GLY A 113 -10.29 12.11 6.65
CA GLY A 113 -11.11 12.43 5.49
C GLY A 113 -10.58 11.81 4.21
N TYR A 114 -11.22 12.16 3.10
CA TYR A 114 -10.77 11.82 1.76
C TYR A 114 -10.06 13.00 1.11
N VAL A 115 -9.00 12.68 0.36
CA VAL A 115 -8.39 13.62 -0.58
C VAL A 115 -8.87 13.25 -1.98
N THR A 116 -9.41 14.24 -2.70
CA THR A 116 -10.01 14.04 -4.03
C THR A 116 -9.49 15.07 -5.03
N ASP A 117 -9.51 14.71 -6.30
CA ASP A 117 -9.31 15.64 -7.41
C ASP A 117 -10.45 16.68 -7.43
N GLY A 118 -10.11 17.95 -7.50
CA GLY A 118 -11.08 19.04 -7.53
C GLY A 118 -11.92 19.08 -8.80
N THR A 119 -11.42 18.51 -9.90
CA THR A 119 -12.08 18.49 -11.21
C THR A 119 -13.02 17.29 -11.34
N SER A 120 -12.52 16.07 -11.13
CA SER A 120 -13.23 14.80 -11.36
C SER A 120 -13.94 14.26 -10.11
N SER A 121 -13.52 14.69 -8.90
CA SER A 121 -13.90 14.12 -7.61
C SER A 121 -13.40 12.69 -7.37
N GLU A 122 -12.50 12.19 -8.19
CA GLU A 122 -11.78 10.94 -7.93
C GLU A 122 -10.90 11.03 -6.68
N THR A 123 -10.75 9.93 -5.95
CA THR A 123 -9.87 9.88 -4.78
C THR A 123 -8.40 9.89 -5.17
N LEU A 124 -7.57 10.67 -4.47
CA LEU A 124 -6.12 10.72 -4.69
C LEU A 124 -5.40 9.78 -3.73
N ILE A 125 -4.69 8.81 -4.29
CA ILE A 125 -4.03 7.73 -3.56
C ILE A 125 -2.56 8.08 -3.34
N GLY A 126 -2.07 8.05 -2.08
CA GLY A 126 -0.67 8.37 -1.78
C GLY A 126 -0.39 9.88 -1.68
N THR A 127 -1.42 10.71 -1.51
CA THR A 127 -1.24 12.14 -1.21
C THR A 127 -0.51 12.29 0.13
N ASN A 128 0.54 13.09 0.17
CA ASN A 128 1.28 13.40 1.39
C ASN A 128 0.55 14.47 2.18
N ILE A 129 0.38 14.25 3.48
CA ILE A 129 -0.22 15.17 4.44
C ILE A 129 0.80 15.43 5.53
N ILE A 130 1.23 16.68 5.70
CA ILE A 130 2.26 17.08 6.66
C ILE A 130 1.72 18.23 7.50
N GLU A 131 1.87 18.11 8.82
CA GLU A 131 1.67 19.20 9.75
C GLU A 131 2.96 20.02 9.85
N SER A 132 2.88 21.33 9.54
CA SER A 132 4.06 22.20 9.31
C SER A 132 4.85 22.54 10.58
N HIS A 133 4.22 22.57 11.78
CA HIS A 133 4.88 22.99 13.03
C HIS A 133 5.57 21.83 13.75
N GLN A 134 5.03 20.61 13.65
CA GLN A 134 5.53 19.44 14.37
C GLN A 134 6.23 18.44 13.45
N TYR A 135 6.19 18.68 12.13
CA TYR A 135 6.73 17.78 11.10
C TYR A 135 6.18 16.36 11.20
N GLN A 136 4.94 16.22 11.68
CA GLN A 136 4.22 14.96 11.67
C GLN A 136 3.46 14.80 10.37
N GLY A 137 3.51 13.61 9.77
CA GLY A 137 2.86 13.39 8.50
C GLY A 137 2.20 12.03 8.40
N THR A 138 1.33 11.91 7.42
CA THR A 138 0.68 10.68 6.97
C THR A 138 0.49 10.75 5.48
N THR A 139 0.06 9.63 4.87
CA THR A 139 -0.32 9.58 3.45
C THR A 139 -1.73 9.05 3.31
N THR A 140 -2.41 9.40 2.22
CA THR A 140 -3.67 8.73 1.92
C THR A 140 -3.44 7.26 1.61
N ASN A 141 -4.32 6.40 2.15
CA ASN A 141 -4.31 4.97 1.88
C ASN A 141 -4.69 4.66 0.40
N PRO A 142 -4.67 3.39 -0.05
CA PRO A 142 -5.05 2.99 -1.42
C PRO A 142 -6.48 3.34 -1.83
N TYR A 143 -7.24 3.93 -0.95
CA TYR A 143 -8.63 4.36 -1.18
C TYR A 143 -8.82 5.87 -1.08
N GLY A 144 -7.71 6.63 -0.89
CA GLY A 144 -7.73 8.08 -0.77
C GLY A 144 -8.13 8.61 0.61
N PHE A 145 -8.27 7.72 1.62
CA PHE A 145 -8.56 8.10 3.00
C PHE A 145 -7.27 8.39 3.78
N TYR A 146 -7.30 9.38 4.66
CA TYR A 146 -6.21 9.69 5.60
C TYR A 146 -6.73 9.88 7.01
N SER A 147 -5.84 9.69 7.98
CA SER A 147 -6.08 9.99 9.39
C SER A 147 -4.77 10.41 10.04
N ILE A 148 -4.80 11.51 10.80
CA ILE A 148 -3.67 12.04 11.55
C ILE A 148 -4.13 12.54 12.92
N THR A 149 -3.41 12.17 13.99
CA THR A 149 -3.73 12.57 15.36
C THR A 149 -2.69 13.58 15.84
N LEU A 150 -3.14 14.79 16.20
CA LEU A 150 -2.32 15.94 16.57
C LEU A 150 -2.73 16.49 17.93
N PRO A 151 -1.84 17.20 18.65
CA PRO A 151 -2.18 17.94 19.86
C PRO A 151 -3.22 19.02 19.59
N GLU A 152 -4.01 19.36 20.60
CA GLU A 152 -4.92 20.52 20.60
C GLU A 152 -4.14 21.81 20.35
N GLY A 153 -4.67 22.69 19.49
CA GLY A 153 -4.09 23.99 19.20
C GLY A 153 -4.10 24.38 17.73
N GLU A 154 -3.30 25.39 17.38
CA GLU A 154 -3.14 25.81 15.99
C GLU A 154 -2.48 24.72 15.18
N THR A 155 -3.08 24.43 14.03
CA THR A 155 -2.68 23.33 13.14
C THR A 155 -2.63 23.84 11.71
N GLU A 156 -1.53 23.55 11.02
CA GLU A 156 -1.36 23.85 9.60
C GLU A 156 -1.06 22.55 8.84
N LEU A 157 -2.05 22.03 8.12
CA LEU A 157 -1.91 20.84 7.27
C LEU A 157 -1.61 21.23 5.83
N ARG A 158 -0.55 20.64 5.27
CA ARG A 158 -0.17 20.76 3.86
C ARG A 158 -0.42 19.44 3.15
N PHE A 159 -1.17 19.51 2.05
CA PHE A 159 -1.49 18.38 1.19
C PHE A 159 -0.71 18.53 -0.11
N SER A 160 0.11 17.54 -0.46
CA SER A 160 0.92 17.56 -1.67
C SER A 160 0.80 16.25 -2.44
N TYR A 161 0.63 16.35 -3.76
CA TYR A 161 0.55 15.22 -4.67
C TYR A 161 1.13 15.59 -6.03
N LEU A 162 1.77 14.63 -6.70
CA LEU A 162 2.43 14.87 -7.99
C LEU A 162 1.40 15.32 -9.05
N GLY A 163 1.68 16.43 -9.73
CA GLY A 163 0.79 17.02 -10.74
C GLY A 163 -0.32 17.91 -10.17
N TYR A 164 -0.32 18.17 -8.86
CA TYR A 164 -1.32 19.01 -8.19
C TYR A 164 -0.66 20.19 -7.46
N ALA A 165 -1.40 21.28 -7.35
CA ALA A 165 -1.01 22.40 -6.50
C ALA A 165 -1.08 21.97 -5.03
N THR A 166 -0.10 22.39 -4.24
CA THR A 166 -0.10 22.14 -2.79
C THR A 166 -1.24 22.93 -2.14
N GLU A 167 -2.13 22.25 -1.41
CA GLU A 167 -3.21 22.86 -0.64
C GLU A 167 -2.80 22.95 0.83
N THR A 168 -3.05 24.13 1.45
CA THR A 168 -2.71 24.37 2.86
C THR A 168 -3.95 24.81 3.63
N HIS A 169 -4.23 24.14 4.75
CA HIS A 169 -5.35 24.41 5.61
C HIS A 169 -4.88 24.77 7.02
N LYS A 170 -5.26 25.95 7.50
CA LYS A 170 -4.94 26.46 8.85
C LYS A 170 -6.21 26.57 9.67
N PHE A 171 -6.21 25.98 10.85
CA PHE A 171 -7.34 26.03 11.79
C PHE A 171 -6.90 25.66 13.21
N THR A 172 -7.75 25.93 14.19
CA THR A 172 -7.53 25.51 15.58
C THR A 172 -8.18 24.17 15.83
N LEU A 173 -7.39 23.16 16.13
CA LEU A 173 -7.84 21.79 16.44
C LEU A 173 -8.29 21.71 17.89
N SER A 174 -9.60 21.50 18.15
CA SER A 174 -10.20 21.40 19.48
C SER A 174 -11.08 20.16 19.66
N GLN A 175 -11.33 19.42 18.59
CA GLN A 175 -12.12 18.18 18.56
C GLN A 175 -11.74 17.30 17.37
N ASP A 176 -12.16 16.03 17.42
CA ASP A 176 -12.04 15.12 16.28
C ASP A 176 -12.80 15.68 15.07
N THR A 177 -12.13 15.81 13.93
CA THR A 177 -12.63 16.54 12.75
C THR A 177 -12.60 15.67 11.50
N LEU A 178 -13.70 15.65 10.73
CA LEU A 178 -13.75 15.11 9.38
C LEU A 178 -13.47 16.24 8.38
N LEU A 179 -12.34 16.18 7.67
CA LEU A 179 -11.87 17.19 6.73
C LEU A 179 -11.61 16.56 5.37
N ASN A 180 -12.52 16.70 4.43
CA ASN A 180 -12.37 16.27 3.05
C ASN A 180 -11.68 17.36 2.21
N ILE A 181 -10.63 17.01 1.49
CA ILE A 181 -9.81 17.94 0.70
C ILE A 181 -10.04 17.71 -0.79
N ARG A 182 -10.12 18.81 -1.54
CA ARG A 182 -10.18 18.81 -3.00
C ARG A 182 -8.95 19.51 -3.55
N MET A 183 -8.02 18.75 -4.12
CA MET A 183 -6.79 19.30 -4.70
C MET A 183 -7.02 19.75 -6.14
N ARG A 184 -6.37 20.84 -6.53
CA ARG A 184 -6.44 21.37 -7.91
C ARG A 184 -5.28 20.85 -8.72
N GLY A 185 -5.55 20.28 -9.89
CA GLY A 185 -4.50 19.92 -10.85
C GLY A 185 -3.68 21.15 -11.23
N ASN A 186 -2.38 21.01 -11.24
CA ASN A 186 -1.47 22.06 -11.71
C ASN A 186 -1.09 21.74 -13.16
N ALA A 187 -1.67 22.48 -14.11
CA ALA A 187 -1.37 22.30 -15.54
C ALA A 187 0.04 22.81 -15.94
N GLN A 188 0.68 23.61 -15.11
CA GLN A 188 2.09 23.94 -15.26
C GLN A 188 2.91 22.80 -14.64
N LEU A 189 3.51 21.98 -15.49
CA LEU A 189 4.69 21.19 -15.14
C LEU A 189 5.78 22.22 -14.73
N GLN A 190 5.75 22.70 -13.50
CA GLN A 190 6.96 23.26 -12.94
C GLN A 190 7.98 22.13 -13.03
N GLU A 191 9.06 22.42 -13.74
CA GLU A 191 10.29 21.65 -13.69
C GLU A 191 10.42 21.18 -12.23
N VAL A 192 10.31 19.86 -12.03
CA VAL A 192 10.50 19.29 -10.69
C VAL A 192 11.98 19.49 -10.42
N VAL A 193 12.31 20.65 -9.88
CA VAL A 193 13.58 20.82 -9.18
C VAL A 193 13.47 19.79 -8.04
N VAL A 194 14.11 18.66 -8.26
CA VAL A 194 14.35 17.66 -7.23
C VAL A 194 15.30 18.34 -6.25
N VAL A 195 14.75 19.24 -5.43
CA VAL A 195 15.42 19.66 -4.22
C VAL A 195 15.53 18.38 -3.43
N SER A 196 16.75 17.94 -3.26
CA SER A 196 17.14 16.76 -2.54
C SER A 196 16.88 16.93 -1.04
N ASP A 197 15.64 17.10 -0.65
CA ASP A 197 15.17 16.90 0.72
C ASP A 197 14.96 15.38 0.96
N LYS A 198 16.00 14.62 0.59
CA LYS A 198 16.07 13.16 0.83
C LYS A 198 15.95 12.79 2.30
N ALA A 199 16.13 13.73 3.22
CA ALA A 199 16.01 13.49 4.64
C ALA A 199 14.54 13.48 5.12
N GLU A 200 13.64 14.26 4.52
CA GLU A 200 12.24 14.33 4.94
C GLU A 200 11.37 13.24 4.31
N ALA A 201 11.63 12.89 3.05
CA ALA A 201 10.88 11.82 2.36
C ALA A 201 11.12 10.43 2.98
N GLY A 202 12.30 10.18 3.57
CA GLY A 202 12.65 8.88 4.16
C GLY A 202 11.96 8.57 5.48
N THR A 203 11.53 9.59 6.24
CA THR A 203 10.89 9.41 7.54
C THR A 203 9.36 9.36 7.49
N VAL A 204 8.75 9.84 6.41
CA VAL A 204 7.30 9.88 6.22
C VAL A 204 6.79 8.67 5.42
N ALA A 205 7.65 8.02 4.63
CA ALA A 205 7.28 6.82 3.89
C ALA A 205 7.13 5.62 4.84
N THR A 206 5.91 5.38 5.31
CA THR A 206 5.56 4.23 6.17
C THR A 206 5.68 2.87 5.48
N GLN A 207 5.95 2.85 4.17
CA GLN A 207 6.06 1.63 3.36
C GLN A 207 7.41 1.60 2.63
N MET A 208 8.40 0.98 3.26
CA MET A 208 9.68 0.68 2.57
C MET A 208 9.44 -0.38 1.49
N GLY A 209 10.06 -0.19 0.31
CA GLY A 209 10.06 -1.20 -0.76
C GLY A 209 8.92 -1.10 -1.77
N SER A 210 8.00 -0.14 -1.65
CA SER A 210 7.01 0.18 -2.68
C SER A 210 7.53 1.22 -3.67
N ILE A 211 7.20 1.03 -4.95
CA ILE A 211 7.45 1.99 -6.02
C ILE A 211 6.12 2.29 -6.68
N GLU A 212 5.75 3.55 -6.69
CA GLU A 212 4.65 4.04 -7.49
C GLU A 212 5.15 4.41 -8.88
N ILE A 213 4.50 3.90 -9.92
CA ILE A 213 4.87 4.17 -11.30
C ILE A 213 3.86 5.19 -11.85
N PRO A 214 4.30 6.42 -12.13
CA PRO A 214 3.42 7.45 -12.67
C PRO A 214 2.89 7.06 -14.05
N MET A 215 1.59 7.26 -14.30
CA MET A 215 0.97 6.95 -15.59
C MET A 215 1.59 7.73 -16.75
N VAL A 216 2.09 8.94 -16.50
CA VAL A 216 2.86 9.72 -17.51
C VAL A 216 4.11 8.96 -17.95
N GLN A 217 4.83 8.33 -17.02
CA GLN A 217 6.00 7.53 -17.35
C GLN A 217 5.62 6.30 -18.17
N ILE A 218 4.53 5.59 -17.81
CA ILE A 218 4.03 4.44 -18.57
C ILE A 218 3.68 4.84 -19.99
N LYS A 219 2.92 5.93 -20.17
CA LYS A 219 2.50 6.43 -21.49
C LYS A 219 3.66 6.91 -22.36
N ASN A 220 4.75 7.38 -21.76
CA ASN A 220 5.93 7.87 -22.47
C ASN A 220 7.02 6.79 -22.64
N THR A 221 6.82 5.59 -22.08
CA THR A 221 7.77 4.50 -22.24
C THR A 221 7.76 4.01 -23.70
N PRO A 222 8.92 3.97 -24.39
CA PRO A 222 9.00 3.40 -25.72
C PRO A 222 8.49 1.96 -25.71
N SER A 223 7.59 1.65 -26.61
CA SER A 223 6.97 0.32 -26.66
C SER A 223 7.05 -0.26 -28.08
N ILE A 224 7.06 -1.56 -28.16
CA ILE A 224 6.98 -2.30 -29.42
C ILE A 224 5.62 -1.96 -30.06
N LEU A 225 5.63 -1.67 -31.35
CA LEU A 225 4.44 -1.38 -32.16
C LEU A 225 3.66 -0.12 -31.74
N GLY A 226 4.30 0.78 -30.95
CA GLY A 226 3.74 2.10 -30.62
C GLY A 226 2.62 2.08 -29.57
N GLU A 227 2.43 0.98 -28.85
CA GLU A 227 1.46 0.89 -27.79
C GLU A 227 2.13 0.90 -26.41
N ALA A 228 1.81 1.88 -25.55
CA ALA A 228 2.28 1.93 -24.18
C ALA A 228 1.74 0.73 -23.39
N ASP A 229 2.60 0.11 -22.57
CA ASP A 229 2.28 -1.11 -21.84
C ASP A 229 2.74 -1.03 -20.38
N VAL A 230 1.84 -1.38 -19.45
CA VAL A 230 2.08 -1.32 -18.01
C VAL A 230 3.17 -2.32 -17.59
N MET A 231 3.10 -3.56 -18.07
CA MET A 231 4.07 -4.59 -17.68
C MET A 231 5.46 -4.32 -18.24
N LYS A 232 5.53 -3.79 -19.47
CA LYS A 232 6.80 -3.36 -20.09
C LYS A 232 7.43 -2.20 -19.32
N ALA A 233 6.64 -1.23 -18.85
CA ALA A 233 7.14 -0.16 -17.99
C ALA A 233 7.68 -0.68 -16.65
N ILE A 234 7.03 -1.69 -16.06
CA ILE A 234 7.51 -2.35 -14.83
C ILE A 234 8.84 -3.08 -15.08
N GLN A 235 9.02 -3.71 -16.25
CA GLN A 235 10.27 -4.40 -16.61
C GLN A 235 11.49 -3.47 -16.62
N LEU A 236 11.31 -2.16 -16.82
CA LEU A 236 12.37 -1.17 -16.77
C LEU A 236 12.76 -0.72 -15.35
N MET A 237 12.04 -1.18 -14.33
CA MET A 237 12.33 -0.78 -12.94
C MET A 237 13.54 -1.51 -12.37
N PRO A 238 14.38 -0.85 -11.54
CA PRO A 238 15.52 -1.49 -10.91
C PRO A 238 15.12 -2.73 -10.10
N GLY A 239 15.83 -3.85 -10.31
CA GLY A 239 15.57 -5.14 -9.64
C GLY A 239 14.38 -5.92 -10.19
N VAL A 240 13.90 -5.55 -11.37
CA VAL A 240 12.96 -6.31 -12.19
C VAL A 240 13.70 -6.76 -13.44
N GLN A 241 13.55 -8.02 -13.81
CA GLN A 241 14.09 -8.57 -15.05
C GLN A 241 12.94 -9.05 -15.92
N ALA A 242 13.01 -8.75 -17.20
CA ALA A 242 12.16 -9.39 -18.20
C ALA A 242 12.60 -10.86 -18.36
N GLY A 243 11.64 -11.71 -18.75
CA GLY A 243 11.96 -13.05 -19.22
C GLY A 243 12.56 -13.05 -20.62
N VAL A 244 12.21 -14.05 -21.41
CA VAL A 244 12.57 -14.09 -22.83
C VAL A 244 11.89 -12.92 -23.55
N ASP A 245 12.55 -12.37 -24.56
CA ASP A 245 11.99 -11.31 -25.40
C ASP A 245 10.60 -11.71 -25.92
N GLY A 246 9.63 -10.81 -25.77
CA GLY A 246 8.23 -11.07 -26.09
C GLY A 246 7.42 -11.70 -24.94
N SER A 247 8.01 -12.00 -23.78
CA SER A 247 7.30 -12.46 -22.59
C SER A 247 6.89 -11.30 -21.68
N ALA A 248 5.68 -11.40 -21.10
CA ALA A 248 5.23 -10.50 -20.03
C ALA A 248 5.69 -10.96 -18.64
N GLY A 249 6.43 -12.07 -18.55
CA GLY A 249 6.95 -12.59 -17.30
C GLY A 249 7.85 -11.61 -16.56
N LEU A 250 7.65 -11.44 -15.25
CA LEU A 250 8.44 -10.58 -14.39
C LEU A 250 9.22 -11.43 -13.39
N TYR A 251 10.54 -11.29 -13.42
CA TYR A 251 11.46 -11.88 -12.44
C TYR A 251 11.90 -10.77 -11.48
N ILE A 252 11.34 -10.76 -10.28
CA ILE A 252 11.57 -9.69 -9.31
C ILE A 252 12.41 -10.22 -8.16
N ARG A 253 13.61 -9.64 -7.98
CA ARG A 253 14.58 -10.04 -6.96
C ARG A 253 14.86 -11.56 -6.92
N GLY A 254 14.95 -12.19 -8.08
CA GLY A 254 15.22 -13.62 -8.23
C GLY A 254 13.99 -14.53 -8.09
N GLY A 255 12.82 -13.97 -7.86
CA GLY A 255 11.56 -14.73 -7.88
C GLY A 255 11.05 -14.95 -9.30
N SER A 256 10.38 -16.09 -9.55
CA SER A 256 9.76 -16.44 -10.83
C SER A 256 8.42 -15.74 -11.05
N PRO A 257 7.90 -15.68 -12.29
CA PRO A 257 6.65 -14.97 -12.61
C PRO A 257 5.44 -15.45 -11.82
N ASP A 258 5.33 -16.74 -11.52
CA ASP A 258 4.27 -17.37 -10.73
C ASP A 258 4.29 -16.96 -9.24
N GLN A 259 5.42 -16.42 -8.77
CA GLN A 259 5.59 -15.94 -7.40
C GLN A 259 5.17 -14.47 -7.20
N ASN A 260 4.78 -13.77 -8.26
CA ASN A 260 4.26 -12.42 -8.19
C ASN A 260 2.74 -12.43 -8.02
N LEU A 261 2.24 -11.56 -7.16
CA LEU A 261 0.80 -11.31 -7.02
C LEU A 261 0.43 -10.08 -7.85
N ILE A 262 -0.30 -10.30 -8.92
CA ILE A 262 -0.75 -9.23 -9.81
C ILE A 262 -2.24 -9.02 -9.58
N LEU A 263 -2.62 -7.79 -9.23
CA LEU A 263 -3.97 -7.44 -8.83
C LEU A 263 -4.54 -6.36 -9.74
N LEU A 264 -5.78 -6.54 -10.17
CA LEU A 264 -6.61 -5.51 -10.79
C LEU A 264 -7.73 -5.12 -9.82
N ASP A 265 -7.71 -3.87 -9.35
CA ASP A 265 -8.63 -3.36 -8.31
C ASP A 265 -8.70 -4.25 -7.05
N GLY A 266 -7.58 -4.92 -6.68
CA GLY A 266 -7.47 -5.79 -5.52
C GLY A 266 -7.85 -7.24 -5.77
N THR A 267 -8.23 -7.62 -7.00
CA THR A 267 -8.55 -9.00 -7.39
C THR A 267 -7.39 -9.61 -8.18
N PRO A 268 -6.94 -10.83 -7.87
CA PRO A 268 -5.89 -11.50 -8.62
C PRO A 268 -6.21 -11.66 -10.11
N VAL A 269 -5.21 -11.48 -10.97
CA VAL A 269 -5.26 -11.76 -12.41
C VAL A 269 -4.35 -12.92 -12.70
N TYR A 270 -4.89 -14.03 -13.26
CA TYR A 270 -4.13 -15.25 -13.48
C TYR A 270 -3.28 -15.22 -14.74
N ASN A 271 -3.80 -14.66 -15.83
CA ASN A 271 -3.02 -14.39 -17.03
C ASN A 271 -2.99 -12.89 -17.28
N VAL A 272 -1.81 -12.33 -17.44
CA VAL A 272 -1.59 -10.88 -17.51
C VAL A 272 -1.16 -10.41 -18.88
N ASP A 273 -1.16 -11.30 -19.86
CA ASP A 273 -0.66 -11.00 -21.21
C ASP A 273 -1.58 -11.48 -22.32
N HIS A 274 -1.45 -10.79 -23.45
CA HIS A 274 -1.99 -11.12 -24.74
C HIS A 274 -0.86 -11.41 -25.73
N MET A 275 -1.18 -12.10 -26.80
CA MET A 275 -0.26 -12.36 -27.90
C MET A 275 1.05 -12.98 -27.41
N PHE A 276 0.94 -13.99 -26.52
CA PHE A 276 2.08 -14.72 -25.96
C PHE A 276 3.11 -13.82 -25.23
N GLY A 277 2.67 -12.67 -24.66
CA GLY A 277 3.50 -11.77 -23.87
C GLY A 277 3.89 -10.45 -24.56
N PHE A 278 3.44 -10.20 -25.77
CA PHE A 278 3.72 -8.93 -26.46
C PHE A 278 2.96 -7.75 -25.83
N PHE A 279 1.73 -7.93 -25.38
CA PHE A 279 0.91 -6.90 -24.74
C PHE A 279 0.40 -7.37 -23.39
N SER A 280 0.26 -6.47 -22.45
CA SER A 280 -0.42 -6.77 -21.18
C SER A 280 -1.94 -6.59 -21.30
N VAL A 281 -2.66 -7.23 -20.40
CA VAL A 281 -4.12 -7.08 -20.24
C VAL A 281 -4.51 -5.68 -19.72
N PHE A 282 -3.54 -4.88 -19.29
CA PHE A 282 -3.75 -3.57 -18.68
C PHE A 282 -3.75 -2.46 -19.73
N THR A 283 -4.91 -1.92 -20.03
CA THR A 283 -5.08 -0.78 -20.94
C THR A 283 -4.72 0.53 -20.23
N PRO A 284 -3.64 1.24 -20.60
CA PRO A 284 -3.16 2.42 -19.85
C PRO A 284 -4.19 3.54 -19.69
N GLU A 285 -5.13 3.67 -20.63
CA GLU A 285 -6.20 4.68 -20.60
C GLU A 285 -7.22 4.40 -19.47
N ALA A 286 -7.40 3.12 -19.09
CA ALA A 286 -8.29 2.70 -18.01
C ALA A 286 -7.60 2.72 -16.64
N ILE A 287 -6.27 2.86 -16.58
CA ILE A 287 -5.49 2.73 -15.35
C ILE A 287 -5.24 4.09 -14.71
N LYS A 288 -5.46 4.16 -13.42
CA LYS A 288 -5.22 5.32 -12.56
C LYS A 288 -3.85 5.28 -11.90
N LYS A 289 -3.48 4.09 -11.41
CA LYS A 289 -2.28 3.92 -10.59
C LYS A 289 -1.74 2.50 -10.68
N VAL A 290 -0.42 2.41 -10.70
CA VAL A 290 0.32 1.15 -10.59
C VAL A 290 1.30 1.25 -9.43
N THR A 291 1.23 0.31 -8.50
CA THR A 291 2.16 0.23 -7.36
C THR A 291 2.85 -1.13 -7.36
N LEU A 292 4.17 -1.11 -7.39
CA LEU A 292 5.03 -2.30 -7.30
C LEU A 292 5.62 -2.40 -5.89
N PHE A 293 5.32 -3.48 -5.18
CA PHE A 293 5.95 -3.86 -3.92
C PHE A 293 6.97 -4.96 -4.19
N LYS A 294 8.26 -4.63 -4.15
CA LYS A 294 9.35 -5.60 -4.40
C LYS A 294 9.73 -6.42 -3.16
N SER A 295 9.34 -5.96 -1.98
CA SER A 295 9.52 -6.61 -0.67
C SER A 295 8.73 -5.84 0.37
N SER A 296 8.60 -6.40 1.58
CA SER A 296 7.94 -5.72 2.71
C SER A 296 6.54 -5.21 2.36
N PHE A 297 5.79 -5.99 1.57
CA PHE A 297 4.43 -5.63 1.22
C PHE A 297 3.52 -5.69 2.46
N PRO A 298 2.51 -4.80 2.54
CA PRO A 298 1.57 -4.76 3.65
C PRO A 298 0.90 -6.11 3.93
N ALA A 299 0.55 -6.37 5.19
CA ALA A 299 -0.04 -7.63 5.64
C ALA A 299 -1.36 -8.00 4.94
N ARG A 300 -2.06 -7.02 4.34
CA ARG A 300 -3.26 -7.26 3.50
C ARG A 300 -2.97 -8.09 2.24
N PHE A 301 -1.73 -8.14 1.78
CA PHE A 301 -1.32 -8.97 0.65
C PHE A 301 -0.73 -10.29 1.13
N GLY A 302 -0.98 -11.36 0.39
CA GLY A 302 -0.42 -12.66 0.72
C GLY A 302 -0.65 -13.68 -0.40
N GLY A 303 -0.15 -14.91 -0.21
CA GLY A 303 -0.33 -16.00 -1.15
C GLY A 303 0.69 -16.03 -2.30
N ARG A 304 1.67 -15.11 -2.31
CA ARG A 304 2.81 -15.10 -3.25
C ARG A 304 4.10 -14.73 -2.52
N LEU A 305 5.25 -15.09 -3.08
CA LEU A 305 6.54 -15.06 -2.37
C LEU A 305 7.44 -13.90 -2.79
N SER A 306 7.33 -13.41 -4.03
CA SER A 306 8.30 -12.46 -4.59
C SER A 306 7.82 -11.00 -4.48
N SER A 307 6.75 -10.65 -5.14
CA SER A 307 6.29 -9.28 -5.23
C SER A 307 4.77 -9.13 -5.29
N VAL A 308 4.29 -7.89 -5.14
CA VAL A 308 2.90 -7.53 -5.40
C VAL A 308 2.86 -6.36 -6.38
N ILE A 309 2.05 -6.51 -7.42
CA ILE A 309 1.75 -5.46 -8.39
C ILE A 309 0.27 -5.12 -8.24
N ASP A 310 -0.03 -3.95 -7.68
CA ASP A 310 -1.40 -3.47 -7.48
C ASP A 310 -1.75 -2.45 -8.57
N VAL A 311 -2.60 -2.85 -9.50
CA VAL A 311 -3.11 -2.02 -10.60
C VAL A 311 -4.50 -1.55 -10.26
N ARG A 312 -4.70 -0.22 -10.24
CA ARG A 312 -5.99 0.41 -9.96
C ARG A 312 -6.53 1.08 -11.21
N THR A 313 -7.79 0.81 -11.52
CA THR A 313 -8.49 1.45 -12.63
C THR A 313 -9.08 2.80 -12.23
N ASN A 314 -9.33 3.67 -13.22
CA ASN A 314 -10.00 4.94 -13.03
C ASN A 314 -11.38 4.76 -12.40
N ASP A 315 -11.76 5.68 -11.50
CA ASP A 315 -13.07 5.64 -10.82
C ASP A 315 -14.15 6.37 -11.64
N GLY A 316 -13.76 7.11 -12.69
CA GLY A 316 -14.60 7.93 -13.54
C GLY A 316 -14.90 9.33 -12.95
N ASP A 317 -15.08 10.30 -13.84
CA ASP A 317 -15.37 11.70 -13.47
C ASP A 317 -16.82 11.84 -12.99
N MET A 318 -17.03 12.40 -11.79
CA MET A 318 -18.36 12.65 -11.23
C MET A 318 -19.01 13.93 -11.72
N LYS A 319 -18.34 14.74 -12.55
CA LYS A 319 -18.79 16.09 -12.92
C LYS A 319 -18.97 16.27 -14.42
N LYS A 320 -18.10 15.69 -15.24
CA LYS A 320 -18.04 15.90 -16.68
C LYS A 320 -17.86 14.57 -17.41
N TYR A 321 -18.32 14.52 -18.65
CA TYR A 321 -18.07 13.41 -19.54
C TYR A 321 -16.73 13.63 -20.25
N HIS A 322 -15.93 12.58 -20.33
CA HIS A 322 -14.69 12.51 -21.07
C HIS A 322 -14.69 11.26 -21.94
N GLY A 323 -14.03 11.37 -23.09
CA GLY A 323 -13.83 10.23 -23.98
C GLY A 323 -12.50 10.35 -24.68
N THR A 324 -11.84 9.21 -24.82
CA THR A 324 -10.59 9.05 -25.57
C THR A 324 -10.75 7.94 -26.59
N LEU A 325 -10.46 8.20 -27.84
CA LEU A 325 -10.35 7.22 -28.91
C LEU A 325 -8.89 7.18 -29.37
N SER A 326 -8.30 6.01 -29.39
CA SER A 326 -6.94 5.78 -29.90
C SER A 326 -6.96 4.70 -30.96
N ILE A 327 -6.37 4.97 -32.10
CA ILE A 327 -6.21 4.01 -33.20
C ILE A 327 -4.72 3.86 -33.43
N GLY A 328 -4.19 2.69 -33.13
CA GLY A 328 -2.79 2.32 -33.35
C GLY A 328 -2.62 1.40 -34.56
N LEU A 329 -1.40 0.91 -34.75
CA LEU A 329 -1.09 0.02 -35.87
C LEU A 329 -1.78 -1.35 -35.74
N LEU A 330 -1.83 -1.90 -34.54
CA LEU A 330 -2.38 -3.25 -34.29
C LEU A 330 -3.64 -3.26 -33.41
N THR A 331 -3.93 -2.18 -32.67
CA THR A 331 -5.03 -2.11 -31.71
C THR A 331 -5.79 -0.80 -31.83
N SER A 332 -7.08 -0.87 -31.53
CA SER A 332 -7.89 0.34 -31.28
C SER A 332 -8.45 0.27 -29.87
N LYS A 333 -8.55 1.45 -29.26
CA LYS A 333 -8.99 1.61 -27.86
C LYS A 333 -10.00 2.75 -27.78
N ILE A 334 -10.97 2.58 -26.92
CA ILE A 334 -11.90 3.62 -26.51
C ILE A 334 -12.00 3.64 -24.99
N ASN A 335 -11.99 4.81 -24.40
CA ASN A 335 -12.30 5.01 -22.99
C ASN A 335 -13.37 6.11 -22.87
N LEU A 336 -14.42 5.83 -22.12
CA LEU A 336 -15.53 6.74 -21.85
C LEU A 336 -15.78 6.81 -20.36
N GLU A 337 -15.86 8.00 -19.80
CA GLU A 337 -16.15 8.22 -18.40
C GLU A 337 -17.04 9.42 -18.18
N GLY A 338 -17.74 9.43 -17.04
CA GLY A 338 -18.60 10.55 -16.70
C GLY A 338 -19.56 10.26 -15.56
N PRO A 339 -20.39 11.26 -15.21
CA PRO A 339 -21.40 11.13 -14.16
C PRO A 339 -22.63 10.36 -14.65
N ILE A 340 -23.06 9.33 -13.89
CA ILE A 340 -24.42 8.81 -13.96
C ILE A 340 -25.33 9.71 -13.12
N VAL A 341 -24.86 10.06 -11.91
CA VAL A 341 -25.48 11.07 -11.06
C VAL A 341 -24.41 12.02 -10.60
N LYS A 342 -24.52 13.28 -10.99
CA LYS A 342 -23.51 14.32 -10.71
C LYS A 342 -23.17 14.36 -9.22
N ASP A 343 -21.86 14.43 -8.91
CA ASP A 343 -21.25 14.44 -7.57
C ASP A 343 -21.54 13.20 -6.69
N LYS A 344 -22.23 12.18 -7.23
CA LYS A 344 -22.58 10.96 -6.48
C LYS A 344 -22.14 9.67 -7.15
N THR A 345 -22.37 9.54 -8.46
CA THR A 345 -22.15 8.29 -9.18
C THR A 345 -21.42 8.56 -10.48
N SER A 346 -20.28 7.94 -10.68
CA SER A 346 -19.54 7.96 -11.93
C SER A 346 -19.41 6.57 -12.54
N PHE A 347 -19.11 6.54 -13.84
CA PHE A 347 -18.71 5.35 -14.55
C PHE A 347 -17.42 5.59 -15.32
N ASN A 348 -16.68 4.51 -15.54
CA ASN A 348 -15.59 4.43 -16.51
C ASN A 348 -15.75 3.14 -17.29
N ILE A 349 -15.74 3.21 -18.62
CA ILE A 349 -15.80 2.05 -19.52
C ILE A 349 -14.66 2.19 -20.51
N SER A 350 -13.86 1.15 -20.62
CA SER A 350 -12.76 1.06 -21.57
C SER A 350 -12.88 -0.22 -22.39
N ALA A 351 -12.66 -0.12 -23.67
CA ALA A 351 -12.59 -1.29 -24.57
C ALA A 351 -11.37 -1.19 -25.48
N ARG A 352 -10.70 -2.32 -25.70
CA ARG A 352 -9.57 -2.47 -26.62
C ARG A 352 -9.78 -3.71 -27.46
N ARG A 353 -9.42 -3.66 -28.76
CA ARG A 353 -9.35 -4.82 -29.65
C ARG A 353 -8.15 -4.71 -30.56
N SER A 354 -7.47 -5.83 -30.76
CA SER A 354 -6.46 -5.97 -31.82
C SER A 354 -7.15 -6.41 -33.14
N TYR A 355 -6.53 -6.08 -34.25
CA TYR A 355 -7.02 -6.42 -35.58
C TYR A 355 -5.92 -6.99 -36.47
N ALA A 356 -4.95 -7.68 -35.89
CA ALA A 356 -3.91 -8.39 -36.62
C ALA A 356 -4.51 -9.40 -37.62
N ASP A 357 -5.63 -10.03 -37.28
CA ASP A 357 -6.43 -10.91 -38.12
C ASP A 357 -6.90 -10.22 -39.41
N LEU A 358 -7.35 -8.99 -39.31
CA LEU A 358 -7.84 -8.22 -40.47
C LEU A 358 -6.70 -7.74 -41.39
N ILE A 359 -5.56 -7.35 -40.79
CA ILE A 359 -4.39 -6.87 -41.54
C ILE A 359 -3.70 -8.02 -42.27
N ALA A 360 -3.57 -9.17 -41.63
CA ALA A 360 -2.89 -10.34 -42.20
C ALA A 360 -3.67 -10.99 -43.31
N LYS A 361 -5.02 -10.99 -43.25
CA LYS A 361 -5.90 -11.71 -44.15
C LYS A 361 -5.62 -11.51 -45.66
N PRO A 362 -5.34 -10.30 -46.19
CA PRO A 362 -5.05 -10.11 -47.60
C PRO A 362 -3.72 -10.71 -48.09
N PHE A 363 -2.85 -11.11 -47.15
CA PHE A 363 -1.51 -11.63 -47.44
C PHE A 363 -1.39 -13.15 -47.21
N MET A 364 -2.49 -13.80 -46.83
CA MET A 364 -2.52 -15.24 -46.58
C MET A 364 -2.79 -16.03 -47.88
N PRO A 365 -2.20 -17.20 -48.04
CA PRO A 365 -2.58 -18.16 -49.08
C PRO A 365 -4.06 -18.57 -48.96
N ASP A 366 -4.67 -18.97 -50.07
CA ASP A 366 -6.10 -19.38 -50.08
C ASP A 366 -6.38 -20.61 -49.23
N ASP A 367 -5.41 -21.52 -49.12
CA ASP A 367 -5.45 -22.77 -48.37
C ASP A 367 -5.07 -22.70 -46.92
N GLU A 368 -4.49 -21.56 -46.49
CA GLU A 368 -4.08 -21.32 -45.11
C GLU A 368 -4.82 -20.13 -44.52
N LYS A 369 -5.48 -20.33 -43.39
CA LYS A 369 -6.20 -19.28 -42.67
C LYS A 369 -5.70 -19.15 -41.24
N TYR A 370 -4.95 -18.13 -41.00
CA TYR A 370 -4.52 -17.76 -39.65
C TYR A 370 -5.33 -16.60 -39.15
N SER A 371 -5.83 -16.69 -37.91
CA SER A 371 -6.55 -15.60 -37.26
C SER A 371 -6.05 -15.47 -35.84
N TYR A 372 -5.62 -14.28 -35.51
CA TYR A 372 -5.29 -13.91 -34.14
C TYR A 372 -5.86 -12.54 -33.81
N TYR A 373 -6.65 -12.46 -32.75
CA TYR A 373 -7.08 -11.23 -32.15
C TYR A 373 -7.25 -11.38 -30.65
N PHE A 374 -7.17 -10.26 -29.93
CA PHE A 374 -7.57 -10.19 -28.53
C PHE A 374 -8.46 -8.96 -28.31
N TYR A 375 -9.18 -8.99 -27.20
CA TYR A 375 -9.93 -7.83 -26.73
C TYR A 375 -9.91 -7.75 -25.22
N ASP A 376 -10.08 -6.52 -24.71
CA ASP A 376 -10.29 -6.19 -23.31
C ASP A 376 -11.47 -5.26 -23.15
N ILE A 377 -12.26 -5.50 -22.13
CA ILE A 377 -13.35 -4.63 -21.72
C ILE A 377 -13.22 -4.43 -20.21
N ASN A 378 -13.09 -3.17 -19.80
CA ASN A 378 -13.14 -2.76 -18.40
C ASN A 378 -14.38 -1.91 -18.18
N ALA A 379 -15.10 -2.13 -17.09
CA ALA A 379 -16.22 -1.30 -16.68
C ALA A 379 -16.17 -1.10 -15.16
N LYS A 380 -16.34 0.14 -14.72
CA LYS A 380 -16.37 0.48 -13.30
C LYS A 380 -17.46 1.50 -13.02
N ILE A 381 -18.15 1.30 -11.92
CA ILE A 381 -19.12 2.23 -11.36
C ILE A 381 -18.66 2.57 -9.94
N ASN A 382 -18.62 3.86 -9.64
CA ASN A 382 -18.28 4.37 -8.32
C ASN A 382 -19.48 5.15 -7.79
N HIS A 383 -19.98 4.77 -6.62
CA HIS A 383 -21.11 5.42 -5.97
C HIS A 383 -20.76 5.90 -4.57
N LYS A 384 -20.95 7.18 -4.33
CA LYS A 384 -20.79 7.83 -3.03
C LYS A 384 -22.13 7.91 -2.32
N PHE A 385 -22.37 7.05 -1.33
CA PHE A 385 -23.56 7.12 -0.47
C PHE A 385 -23.50 8.32 0.49
N SER A 386 -22.32 8.55 1.07
CA SER A 386 -22.06 9.65 2.01
C SER A 386 -20.55 9.98 2.04
N ASP A 387 -20.16 10.95 2.85
CA ASP A 387 -18.74 11.26 3.09
C ASP A 387 -17.98 10.12 3.81
N ARG A 388 -18.71 9.14 4.35
CA ARG A 388 -18.13 7.98 5.05
C ARG A 388 -18.30 6.66 4.31
N SER A 389 -19.08 6.61 3.23
CA SER A 389 -19.44 5.35 2.57
C SER A 389 -19.38 5.47 1.06
N ARG A 390 -18.60 4.58 0.42
CA ARG A 390 -18.45 4.48 -1.04
C ARG A 390 -18.49 3.03 -1.49
N LEU A 391 -19.16 2.77 -2.60
CA LEU A 391 -19.21 1.46 -3.26
C LEU A 391 -18.60 1.57 -4.65
N TYR A 392 -17.79 0.58 -4.99
CA TYR A 392 -17.23 0.41 -6.32
C TYR A 392 -17.66 -0.95 -6.86
N LEU A 393 -18.20 -0.96 -8.06
CA LEU A 393 -18.49 -2.17 -8.81
C LEU A 393 -17.57 -2.15 -10.02
N SER A 394 -16.77 -3.19 -10.23
CA SER A 394 -15.88 -3.30 -11.38
C SER A 394 -16.00 -4.66 -12.06
N ALA A 395 -15.88 -4.65 -13.37
CA ALA A 395 -15.86 -5.83 -14.21
C ALA A 395 -14.75 -5.71 -15.24
N TYR A 396 -14.04 -6.80 -15.46
CA TYR A 396 -13.05 -6.95 -16.51
C TYR A 396 -13.33 -8.25 -17.28
N ASN A 397 -13.25 -8.18 -18.60
CA ASN A 397 -13.24 -9.36 -19.47
C ASN A 397 -12.19 -9.14 -20.57
N GLY A 398 -11.21 -10.02 -20.62
CA GLY A 398 -10.18 -10.04 -21.67
C GLY A 398 -10.04 -11.44 -22.21
N LYS A 399 -9.95 -11.55 -23.54
CA LYS A 399 -9.84 -12.84 -24.23
C LYS A 399 -8.95 -12.76 -25.47
N ASP A 400 -8.13 -13.77 -25.61
CA ASP A 400 -7.36 -14.08 -26.82
C ASP A 400 -8.03 -15.15 -27.63
N HIS A 401 -7.97 -15.02 -28.92
CA HIS A 401 -8.43 -15.99 -29.89
C HIS A 401 -7.36 -16.22 -30.95
N PHE A 402 -6.89 -17.45 -31.04
CA PHE A 402 -6.00 -17.92 -32.09
C PHE A 402 -6.68 -19.06 -32.86
N ALA A 403 -6.66 -19.00 -34.17
CA ALA A 403 -7.10 -20.08 -35.03
C ALA A 403 -6.12 -20.24 -36.21
N ALA A 404 -5.81 -21.46 -36.51
CA ALA A 404 -5.05 -21.86 -37.66
C ALA A 404 -5.83 -22.99 -38.39
N ASP A 405 -6.32 -22.73 -39.58
CA ASP A 405 -7.04 -23.68 -40.37
C ASP A 405 -6.30 -23.87 -41.72
N TYR A 406 -5.99 -25.10 -42.07
CA TYR A 406 -5.44 -25.52 -43.36
C TYR A 406 -6.49 -26.31 -44.11
N ASP A 407 -6.80 -25.90 -45.37
CA ASP A 407 -7.76 -26.51 -46.23
C ASP A 407 -7.10 -26.75 -47.58
N SER A 408 -6.42 -27.90 -47.76
CA SER A 408 -5.98 -28.27 -49.09
C SER A 408 -7.22 -28.59 -49.92
N ASN A 409 -7.37 -27.97 -51.10
CA ASN A 409 -8.48 -28.21 -52.06
C ASN A 409 -8.68 -29.69 -52.42
N THR A 410 -7.93 -30.58 -51.85
CA THR A 410 -8.06 -32.03 -51.81
C THR A 410 -8.60 -32.42 -50.42
N ASP A 411 -9.10 -33.55 -50.26
CA ASP A 411 -9.83 -34.24 -49.21
C ASP A 411 -9.25 -34.11 -47.75
N TYR A 412 -8.28 -33.20 -47.52
CA TYR A 412 -7.59 -33.01 -46.24
C TYR A 412 -7.84 -31.64 -45.64
N LYS A 413 -8.34 -31.60 -44.40
CA LYS A 413 -8.47 -30.38 -43.59
C LYS A 413 -7.86 -30.60 -42.24
N ASP A 414 -7.08 -29.63 -41.78
CA ASP A 414 -6.50 -29.61 -40.46
C ASP A 414 -6.73 -28.24 -39.81
N GLY A 415 -6.94 -28.23 -38.50
CA GLY A 415 -7.16 -26.96 -37.83
C GLY A 415 -6.94 -27.03 -36.33
N SER A 416 -6.55 -25.90 -35.79
CA SER A 416 -6.37 -25.70 -34.37
C SER A 416 -6.95 -24.36 -33.95
N LYS A 417 -7.69 -24.36 -32.84
CA LYS A 417 -8.23 -23.15 -32.19
C LYS A 417 -7.79 -23.14 -30.75
N MET A 418 -7.30 -21.98 -30.31
CA MET A 418 -6.87 -21.77 -28.95
C MET A 418 -7.50 -20.49 -28.43
N ASN A 419 -8.12 -20.56 -27.25
CA ASN A 419 -8.67 -19.39 -26.58
C ASN A 419 -8.20 -19.36 -25.13
N TRP A 420 -7.88 -18.17 -24.65
CA TRP A 420 -7.60 -17.97 -23.22
C TRP A 420 -8.04 -16.59 -22.78
N GLY A 421 -8.28 -16.43 -21.48
CA GLY A 421 -8.68 -15.12 -20.97
C GLY A 421 -9.17 -15.15 -19.54
N ASN A 422 -9.39 -13.95 -19.00
CA ASN A 422 -9.90 -13.72 -17.67
C ASN A 422 -11.25 -13.01 -17.69
N THR A 423 -12.11 -13.39 -16.75
CA THR A 423 -13.32 -12.64 -16.40
C THR A 423 -13.28 -12.35 -14.91
N ILE A 424 -13.29 -11.07 -14.55
CA ILE A 424 -13.21 -10.60 -13.16
C ILE A 424 -14.42 -9.71 -12.89
N ILE A 425 -15.13 -9.97 -11.80
CA ILE A 425 -16.22 -9.12 -11.30
C ILE A 425 -15.94 -8.86 -9.83
N SER A 426 -15.95 -7.61 -9.42
CA SER A 426 -15.73 -7.27 -8.02
C SER A 426 -16.66 -6.18 -7.51
N ALA A 427 -17.01 -6.29 -6.23
CA ALA A 427 -17.69 -5.28 -5.46
C ALA A 427 -16.82 -4.90 -4.26
N ARG A 428 -16.52 -3.63 -4.12
CA ARG A 428 -15.70 -3.09 -3.06
C ARG A 428 -16.44 -1.99 -2.33
N TRP A 429 -16.55 -2.13 -1.01
CA TRP A 429 -17.19 -1.17 -0.15
C TRP A 429 -16.22 -0.57 0.85
N ASN A 430 -16.07 0.75 0.82
CA ASN A 430 -15.26 1.52 1.76
C ASN A 430 -16.17 2.17 2.80
N TYR A 431 -15.81 2.03 4.09
CA TYR A 431 -16.58 2.61 5.18
C TYR A 431 -15.69 3.19 6.28
N ILE A 432 -15.95 4.45 6.67
CA ILE A 432 -15.30 5.16 7.77
C ILE A 432 -16.18 5.00 9.02
N PHE A 433 -15.81 4.15 9.96
CA PHE A 433 -16.55 3.98 11.23
C PHE A 433 -16.39 5.21 12.13
N ASN A 434 -15.17 5.69 12.26
CA ASN A 434 -14.82 6.92 13.00
C ASN A 434 -13.52 7.50 12.44
N ASN A 435 -13.02 8.60 13.02
CA ASN A 435 -11.84 9.30 12.51
C ASN A 435 -10.55 8.47 12.54
N ARG A 436 -10.53 7.32 13.24
CA ARG A 436 -9.37 6.43 13.37
C ARG A 436 -9.54 5.08 12.70
N LEU A 437 -10.77 4.66 12.43
CA LEU A 437 -11.08 3.33 11.91
C LEU A 437 -11.76 3.41 10.54
N PHE A 438 -11.06 2.91 9.55
CA PHE A 438 -11.52 2.72 8.18
C PHE A 438 -11.60 1.24 7.85
N SER A 439 -12.57 0.83 7.05
CA SER A 439 -12.62 -0.53 6.49
C SER A 439 -12.76 -0.52 4.98
N ASN A 440 -12.21 -1.55 4.38
CA ASN A 440 -12.41 -1.91 3.00
C ASN A 440 -12.88 -3.36 2.92
N THR A 441 -14.07 -3.58 2.39
CA THR A 441 -14.63 -4.92 2.14
C THR A 441 -14.66 -5.17 0.65
N THR A 442 -14.05 -6.27 0.20
CA THR A 442 -14.01 -6.66 -1.21
C THR A 442 -14.58 -8.06 -1.36
N VAL A 443 -15.50 -8.22 -2.30
CA VAL A 443 -15.98 -9.53 -2.79
C VAL A 443 -15.70 -9.57 -4.27
N SER A 444 -15.04 -10.62 -4.74
CA SER A 444 -14.77 -10.77 -6.17
C SER A 444 -14.91 -12.20 -6.64
N TYR A 445 -15.30 -12.34 -7.89
CA TYR A 445 -15.28 -13.56 -8.67
C TYR A 445 -14.28 -13.45 -9.79
N ASN A 446 -13.44 -14.45 -9.95
CA ASN A 446 -12.47 -14.54 -11.02
C ASN A 446 -12.59 -15.89 -11.73
N ASN A 447 -12.65 -15.84 -13.05
CA ASN A 447 -12.63 -17.00 -13.91
C ASN A 447 -11.51 -16.83 -14.94
N TYR A 448 -10.56 -17.74 -14.94
CA TYR A 448 -9.58 -17.90 -16.01
C TYR A 448 -9.90 -19.18 -16.79
N LEU A 449 -9.93 -19.09 -18.10
CA LEU A 449 -10.17 -20.20 -18.99
C LEU A 449 -9.07 -20.27 -20.06
N PHE A 450 -8.63 -21.49 -20.33
CA PHE A 450 -7.73 -21.82 -21.43
C PHE A 450 -8.31 -23.05 -22.13
N ASP A 451 -8.58 -22.94 -23.43
CA ASP A 451 -9.08 -24.07 -24.24
C ASP A 451 -8.35 -24.21 -25.57
N ILE A 452 -8.06 -25.44 -25.94
CA ILE A 452 -7.51 -25.82 -27.24
C ILE A 452 -8.46 -26.84 -27.89
N ASN A 453 -8.81 -26.59 -29.13
CA ASN A 453 -9.47 -27.56 -29.97
C ASN A 453 -8.60 -27.79 -31.21
N ALA A 454 -8.21 -29.03 -31.47
CA ALA A 454 -7.48 -29.43 -32.68
C ALA A 454 -8.27 -30.47 -33.40
N TYR A 455 -8.33 -30.39 -34.72
CA TYR A 455 -9.02 -31.37 -35.53
C TYR A 455 -8.26 -31.65 -36.83
N THR A 456 -8.40 -32.92 -37.29
CA THR A 456 -7.96 -33.36 -38.62
C THR A 456 -9.13 -34.07 -39.30
N SER A 457 -9.39 -33.74 -40.53
CA SER A 457 -10.47 -34.33 -41.31
C SER A 457 -9.95 -34.80 -42.69
N ASN A 458 -10.16 -36.04 -42.99
CA ASN A 458 -9.83 -36.68 -44.28
C ASN A 458 -11.11 -37.10 -44.97
N GLN A 459 -11.25 -36.77 -46.26
CA GLN A 459 -12.36 -37.15 -47.08
C GLN A 459 -11.86 -38.16 -48.11
N TYR A 460 -12.53 -39.29 -48.25
CA TYR A 460 -12.21 -40.37 -49.16
C TYR A 460 -13.36 -40.59 -50.13
N ALA A 461 -13.07 -40.68 -51.42
CA ALA A 461 -14.04 -41.03 -52.39
C ALA A 461 -14.26 -42.59 -52.38
N LEU A 462 -15.51 -43.03 -52.23
CA LEU A 462 -15.89 -44.47 -52.18
C LEU A 462 -16.31 -45.01 -53.54
N GLY A 463 -16.36 -44.19 -54.60
CA GLY A 463 -16.93 -44.48 -55.88
C GLY A 463 -18.42 -44.10 -55.91
N ASN A 464 -19.01 -44.02 -57.16
CA ASN A 464 -20.40 -43.61 -57.38
C ASN A 464 -20.83 -42.28 -56.70
N ASP A 465 -19.97 -41.27 -56.70
CA ASP A 465 -20.20 -39.96 -56.08
C ASP A 465 -20.42 -40.01 -54.53
N GLU A 466 -20.18 -41.14 -53.89
CA GLU A 466 -20.19 -41.21 -52.41
C GLU A 466 -18.84 -40.89 -51.85
N THR A 467 -18.85 -40.06 -50.78
CA THR A 467 -17.65 -39.66 -50.02
C THR A 467 -17.76 -40.09 -48.55
N PHE A 468 -16.67 -40.58 -47.97
CA PHE A 468 -16.54 -40.91 -46.57
C PHE A 468 -15.62 -39.90 -45.91
N THR A 469 -16.10 -39.19 -44.86
CA THR A 469 -15.30 -38.25 -44.11
C THR A 469 -14.93 -38.84 -42.75
N ASN A 470 -13.63 -38.94 -42.49
CA ASN A 470 -13.09 -39.34 -41.20
C ASN A 470 -12.55 -38.10 -40.50
N ARG A 471 -13.08 -37.78 -39.30
CA ARG A 471 -12.67 -36.60 -38.52
C ARG A 471 -12.22 -37.03 -37.13
N TYR A 472 -11.00 -36.62 -36.77
CA TYR A 472 -10.47 -36.70 -35.42
C TYR A 472 -10.47 -35.33 -34.82
N SER A 473 -10.92 -35.19 -33.56
CA SER A 473 -10.82 -33.93 -32.80
C SER A 473 -10.32 -34.20 -31.39
N SER A 474 -9.51 -33.31 -30.89
CA SER A 474 -9.01 -33.30 -29.52
C SER A 474 -9.34 -31.96 -28.87
N ASP A 475 -10.00 -32.01 -27.73
CA ASP A 475 -10.37 -30.86 -26.94
C ASP A 475 -9.62 -30.90 -25.61
N TYR A 476 -8.90 -29.83 -25.30
CA TYR A 476 -8.28 -29.64 -24.02
C TYR A 476 -8.83 -28.36 -23.37
N ARG A 477 -9.31 -28.47 -22.15
CA ARG A 477 -9.82 -27.34 -21.38
C ARG A 477 -9.24 -27.33 -19.99
N SER A 478 -8.70 -26.19 -19.59
CA SER A 478 -8.19 -25.91 -18.24
C SER A 478 -8.69 -24.56 -17.77
N GLY A 479 -8.94 -24.43 -16.46
CA GLY A 479 -9.45 -23.18 -15.95
C GLY A 479 -9.38 -23.10 -14.44
N ILE A 480 -9.55 -21.88 -13.95
CA ILE A 480 -9.59 -21.53 -12.53
C ILE A 480 -10.87 -20.74 -12.28
N ASN A 481 -11.66 -21.17 -11.31
CA ASN A 481 -12.79 -20.41 -10.77
C ASN A 481 -12.49 -20.09 -9.32
N ASP A 482 -12.49 -18.81 -8.97
CA ASP A 482 -12.12 -18.34 -7.64
C ASP A 482 -13.09 -17.30 -7.12
N TRP A 483 -13.54 -17.48 -5.87
CA TRP A 483 -14.28 -16.51 -5.11
C TRP A 483 -13.38 -15.96 -4.01
N HIS A 484 -13.19 -14.65 -4.00
CA HIS A 484 -12.37 -13.98 -3.03
C HIS A 484 -13.22 -13.04 -2.17
N TYR A 485 -13.07 -13.17 -0.84
CA TYR A 485 -13.66 -12.30 0.15
C TYR A 485 -12.58 -11.78 1.07
N GLN A 486 -12.48 -10.46 1.20
CA GLN A 486 -11.47 -9.79 2.01
C GLN A 486 -12.09 -8.61 2.76
N ILE A 487 -11.73 -8.46 4.03
CA ILE A 487 -11.99 -7.25 4.82
C ILE A 487 -10.65 -6.77 5.36
N ASP A 488 -10.34 -5.50 5.08
CA ASP A 488 -9.18 -4.80 5.61
C ASP A 488 -9.66 -3.73 6.59
N PHE A 489 -8.99 -3.63 7.73
CA PHE A 489 -9.18 -2.54 8.68
C PHE A 489 -7.91 -1.73 8.81
N ASP A 490 -8.01 -0.41 8.61
CA ASP A 490 -6.95 0.54 8.90
C ASP A 490 -7.30 1.27 10.20
N TYR A 491 -6.54 0.98 11.28
CA TYR A 491 -6.73 1.62 12.57
C TYR A 491 -5.55 2.51 12.92
N ASN A 492 -5.78 3.81 13.00
CA ASN A 492 -4.75 4.82 13.22
C ASN A 492 -4.65 5.18 14.71
N LEU A 493 -3.57 4.74 15.37
CA LEU A 493 -3.24 5.05 16.76
C LEU A 493 -2.09 6.07 16.79
N SER A 494 -2.38 7.29 17.13
CA SER A 494 -1.51 8.46 17.39
C SER A 494 -0.16 8.54 16.63
N LEU A 495 0.77 7.62 16.79
CA LEU A 495 2.10 7.55 16.13
C LEU A 495 2.39 6.16 15.55
N ILE A 496 1.46 5.22 15.69
CA ILE A 496 1.61 3.83 15.23
C ILE A 496 0.46 3.55 14.29
N HIS A 497 0.78 3.22 13.05
CA HIS A 497 -0.17 2.75 12.07
C HIS A 497 -0.23 1.22 12.17
N ILE A 498 -1.37 0.67 12.59
CA ILE A 498 -1.61 -0.77 12.63
C ILE A 498 -2.61 -1.10 11.53
N SER A 499 -2.18 -1.82 10.51
CA SER A 499 -3.05 -2.48 9.55
C SER A 499 -3.00 -3.98 9.79
N GLU A 500 -4.10 -4.58 10.22
CA GLU A 500 -4.25 -6.03 10.29
C GLU A 500 -5.30 -6.49 9.28
N PRO A 501 -4.92 -7.35 8.33
CA PRO A 501 -5.88 -8.06 7.52
C PRO A 501 -6.43 -9.27 8.30
N THR A 502 -7.71 -9.28 8.55
CA THR A 502 -8.40 -10.51 8.99
C THR A 502 -8.63 -11.38 7.75
N ARG A 503 -7.69 -12.27 7.46
CA ARG A 503 -7.83 -13.26 6.41
C ARG A 503 -8.38 -14.56 7.01
N ARG A 504 -9.64 -14.88 6.76
CA ARG A 504 -10.11 -16.25 6.91
C ARG A 504 -9.66 -17.04 5.68
N ARG A 505 -8.78 -18.01 5.88
CA ARG A 505 -8.55 -19.06 4.90
C ARG A 505 -9.76 -19.98 4.93
N GLY A 506 -10.49 -20.04 3.84
CA GLY A 506 -11.37 -21.16 3.57
C GLY A 506 -10.58 -22.36 3.08
#